data_d5bf101962a05b9e57f180eba7547a20
#
_entry.id   d5bf101962a05b9e57f180eba7547a20
#
_cell.length_a   1.000
_cell.length_b   1.000
_cell.length_c   1.000
_cell.angle_alpha   90.00
_cell.angle_beta   90.00
_cell.angle_gamma   90.00
#
_symmetry.space_group_name_H-M   'P 1'
#
loop_
_entity.id
_entity.type
_entity.pdbx_description
1 polymer ?
#
loop_
_entity_poly.entity_id
_entity_poly.type
_entity_poly.pdbx_seq_one_letter_code
_entity_poly.pdbx_strand_id
1 'polypeptide(L)'
;MVSWNCGCKRKESDVDVSWICRHPTLAPENDAIAYVCDRDGTPRVWVQQRTGHNGQVSSARFSKGGFGPEAAQVIDTGPEPVTNVLWSPDGRWLAVQVAPGGGELTQVWAVRPDGGDRRLLAGPDRPLARGSAVFVRWVGDGHTLLVAELTPTGMTEAVLIDAELGHRDTIASGHLMWPSAVSHDRRTALLRKGPRGMREMTVADLPFGRERLLLPPTTDLGALSPDGEVAYVRSNAGRDRAALIALRAGEAPVVVAERPDAELDRFTVSHDGRVALLAWNVAGRSELTVADLVKGVTRELPAPPAEVIGSVRLSVDGSLAVLAAESPSTPSHVLLCDVTAGTYLRVAGDAPLADPPHAELVRYGARDGLELTGWLYRAAPGPMPCVIWLHGGPESQERPTYNPLFQRLVAAGVSVLAPNVRGSSGFGRAFQDADNHALRFHAIDDVADTVAYLVESGVADRERVACMGRSYGGYLTLAALVTYPELFRAGVDVCGMADFATFYALTEPWIAAAAVGEYGDPVADRDLLKALSPIHSFDRLTAPLLVVHGAQDTNVPVYEAEQVVAAATSRGVPCRYLLFDDEGHETVRTANKIAYIEAVTDWLTHWLTG
;
A
#
# COMPACT_ATOMS: atom_id res chain seq x y z
N MET A 1 -2.37 28.14 -23.47
CA MET A 1 -3.36 27.07 -23.31
C MET A 1 -3.63 26.47 -24.68
N VAL A 2 -3.02 25.34 -25.01
CA VAL A 2 -3.36 24.56 -26.19
C VAL A 2 -3.95 23.26 -25.65
N SER A 3 -5.28 23.25 -25.49
CA SER A 3 -6.02 22.03 -25.24
C SER A 3 -6.00 21.19 -26.51
N TRP A 4 -5.23 20.14 -26.53
CA TRP A 4 -5.34 19.10 -27.53
C TRP A 4 -6.53 18.22 -27.18
N ASN A 5 -7.73 18.61 -27.60
CA ASN A 5 -8.84 17.68 -27.74
C ASN A 5 -8.48 16.75 -28.90
N CYS A 6 -7.90 15.61 -28.58
CA CYS A 6 -7.70 14.55 -29.54
C CYS A 6 -9.05 13.89 -29.82
N GLY A 7 -9.70 14.32 -30.90
CA GLY A 7 -10.85 13.65 -31.52
C GLY A 7 -10.44 12.34 -32.22
N CYS A 8 -9.61 11.52 -31.59
CA CYS A 8 -9.34 10.17 -32.02
C CYS A 8 -10.51 9.28 -31.59
N LYS A 9 -11.23 8.73 -32.57
CA LYS A 9 -12.04 7.53 -32.35
C LYS A 9 -11.15 6.53 -31.62
N ARG A 10 -11.59 6.07 -30.41
CA ARG A 10 -10.92 5.01 -29.65
C ARG A 10 -10.69 3.83 -30.61
N LYS A 11 -9.42 3.58 -31.00
CA LYS A 11 -9.01 2.24 -31.36
C LYS A 11 -9.22 1.39 -30.12
N GLU A 12 -9.76 0.19 -30.27
CA GLU A 12 -9.70 -0.80 -29.19
C GLU A 12 -8.23 -0.85 -28.75
N SER A 13 -7.99 -0.59 -27.47
CA SER A 13 -6.64 -0.54 -26.91
C SER A 13 -6.07 -1.93 -26.95
N ASP A 14 -4.85 -2.08 -27.50
CA ASP A 14 -4.09 -3.33 -27.48
C ASP A 14 -3.47 -3.63 -26.08
N VAL A 15 -3.76 -2.80 -25.07
CA VAL A 15 -3.30 -2.97 -23.70
C VAL A 15 -4.34 -3.76 -22.94
N ASP A 16 -4.04 -5.03 -22.72
CA ASP A 16 -4.81 -5.89 -21.80
C ASP A 16 -4.25 -5.73 -20.41
N VAL A 17 -5.08 -5.24 -19.48
CA VAL A 17 -4.76 -5.10 -18.05
C VAL A 17 -5.53 -6.16 -17.30
N SER A 18 -4.83 -7.16 -16.81
CA SER A 18 -5.43 -8.19 -15.96
C SER A 18 -6.09 -7.58 -14.73
N TRP A 19 -7.25 -8.12 -14.39
CA TRP A 19 -7.96 -7.71 -13.18
C TRP A 19 -7.31 -8.28 -11.92
N ILE A 20 -7.47 -7.56 -10.82
CA ILE A 20 -6.83 -7.85 -9.54
C ILE A 20 -7.86 -8.04 -8.43
N CYS A 21 -7.56 -8.95 -7.49
CA CYS A 21 -8.34 -9.18 -6.29
C CYS A 21 -7.53 -8.82 -5.04
N ARG A 22 -8.14 -8.05 -4.13
CA ARG A 22 -7.50 -7.53 -2.91
C ARG A 22 -8.42 -7.66 -1.70
N HIS A 23 -7.86 -7.52 -0.50
CA HIS A 23 -8.60 -7.45 0.77
C HIS A 23 -9.59 -8.59 1.01
N PRO A 24 -9.19 -9.88 0.83
CA PRO A 24 -10.10 -10.97 1.08
C PRO A 24 -10.42 -11.11 2.57
N THR A 25 -11.64 -11.54 2.87
CA THR A 25 -12.14 -11.80 4.21
C THR A 25 -13.08 -13.01 4.21
N LEU A 26 -13.01 -13.85 5.26
CA LEU A 26 -13.84 -15.04 5.41
C LEU A 26 -15.14 -14.70 6.14
N ALA A 27 -16.24 -15.32 5.72
CA ALA A 27 -17.44 -15.43 6.53
C ALA A 27 -17.13 -16.26 7.81
N PRO A 28 -17.81 -16.02 8.94
CA PRO A 28 -17.52 -16.72 10.21
C PRO A 28 -17.64 -18.25 10.10
N GLU A 29 -18.59 -18.74 9.32
CA GLU A 29 -18.84 -20.17 9.09
C GLU A 29 -17.87 -20.80 8.07
N ASN A 30 -16.95 -20.00 7.51
CA ASN A 30 -16.00 -20.42 6.47
C ASN A 30 -16.66 -20.94 5.18
N ASP A 31 -17.88 -20.55 4.91
CA ASP A 31 -18.71 -20.95 3.76
C ASP A 31 -18.71 -19.93 2.62
N ALA A 32 -18.20 -18.71 2.87
CA ALA A 32 -18.08 -17.66 1.87
C ALA A 32 -16.80 -16.82 2.07
N ILE A 33 -16.35 -16.21 0.98
CA ILE A 33 -15.24 -15.25 0.96
C ILE A 33 -15.73 -13.98 0.27
N ALA A 34 -15.49 -12.82 0.90
CA ALA A 34 -15.66 -11.52 0.26
C ALA A 34 -14.28 -10.95 -0.09
N TYR A 35 -14.19 -10.22 -1.19
CA TYR A 35 -12.96 -9.56 -1.66
C TYR A 35 -13.29 -8.37 -2.56
N VAL A 36 -12.34 -7.46 -2.72
CA VAL A 36 -12.44 -6.36 -3.69
C VAL A 36 -11.81 -6.79 -5.01
N CYS A 37 -12.50 -6.60 -6.13
CA CYS A 37 -12.02 -6.94 -7.45
C CYS A 37 -12.45 -5.90 -8.50
N ASP A 38 -11.56 -5.57 -9.44
CA ASP A 38 -11.78 -4.57 -10.50
C ASP A 38 -12.11 -5.17 -11.88
N ARG A 39 -12.50 -6.42 -11.95
CA ARG A 39 -12.79 -7.13 -13.22
C ARG A 39 -13.88 -6.46 -14.06
N ASP A 40 -14.76 -5.64 -13.45
CA ASP A 40 -15.80 -4.89 -14.14
C ASP A 40 -15.36 -3.44 -14.45
N GLY A 41 -14.05 -3.16 -14.39
CA GLY A 41 -13.47 -1.87 -14.72
C GLY A 41 -13.40 -0.88 -13.56
N THR A 42 -14.06 -1.15 -12.43
CA THR A 42 -14.01 -0.37 -11.18
C THR A 42 -13.97 -1.34 -10.01
N PRO A 43 -13.12 -1.12 -8.98
CA PRO A 43 -13.07 -1.98 -7.81
C PRO A 43 -14.43 -2.07 -7.10
N ARG A 44 -14.91 -3.30 -6.90
CA ARG A 44 -16.19 -3.62 -6.24
C ARG A 44 -16.03 -4.75 -5.25
N VAL A 45 -17.01 -4.91 -4.36
CA VAL A 45 -17.10 -6.08 -3.49
C VAL A 45 -17.67 -7.26 -4.25
N TRP A 46 -16.98 -8.38 -4.19
CA TRP A 46 -17.42 -9.67 -4.68
C TRP A 46 -17.55 -10.64 -3.52
N VAL A 47 -18.66 -11.38 -3.48
CA VAL A 47 -18.87 -12.47 -2.52
C VAL A 47 -18.95 -13.78 -3.28
N GLN A 48 -18.15 -14.74 -2.87
CA GLN A 48 -18.07 -16.07 -3.47
C GLN A 48 -18.43 -17.13 -2.45
N GLN A 49 -19.49 -17.87 -2.75
CA GLN A 49 -19.95 -18.97 -1.90
C GLN A 49 -19.16 -20.23 -2.18
N ARG A 50 -19.00 -21.05 -1.17
CA ARG A 50 -18.40 -22.38 -1.29
C ARG A 50 -19.40 -23.32 -1.99
N THR A 51 -19.00 -23.89 -3.14
CA THR A 51 -19.85 -24.82 -3.89
C THR A 51 -19.70 -26.24 -3.33
N GLY A 52 -20.81 -26.82 -2.85
CA GLY A 52 -20.96 -28.24 -2.49
C GLY A 52 -20.64 -28.60 -1.05
N HIS A 53 -21.58 -28.70 -0.19
CA HIS A 53 -22.21 -29.84 0.46
C HIS A 53 -23.04 -29.49 1.68
N ASN A 54 -24.17 -30.16 1.84
CA ASN A 54 -24.94 -30.35 3.06
C ASN A 54 -24.02 -30.45 4.30
N GLY A 55 -23.87 -29.39 5.08
CA GLY A 55 -23.65 -29.32 6.51
C GLY A 55 -22.66 -30.24 7.24
N GLN A 56 -21.80 -31.01 6.54
CA GLN A 56 -20.79 -31.85 7.19
C GLN A 56 -19.38 -31.37 6.85
N VAL A 57 -18.74 -30.73 7.85
CA VAL A 57 -17.31 -30.42 7.84
C VAL A 57 -16.54 -31.74 7.98
N SER A 58 -16.06 -32.31 6.87
CA SER A 58 -15.13 -33.44 6.91
C SER A 58 -13.70 -32.93 7.07
N SER A 59 -12.86 -33.68 7.76
CA SER A 59 -11.43 -33.41 7.98
C SER A 59 -10.57 -33.37 6.69
N ALA A 60 -11.17 -33.61 5.52
CA ALA A 60 -10.60 -33.40 4.21
C ALA A 60 -11.09 -32.04 3.66
N ARG A 61 -10.61 -30.95 4.24
CA ARG A 61 -11.13 -29.58 4.04
C ARG A 61 -11.06 -29.06 2.60
N PHE A 62 -10.26 -29.65 1.72
CA PHE A 62 -10.16 -29.26 0.31
C PHE A 62 -10.65 -30.31 -0.70
N SER A 63 -11.04 -31.51 -0.26
CA SER A 63 -11.29 -32.63 -1.18
C SER A 63 -12.72 -32.75 -1.73
N LYS A 64 -13.71 -31.99 -1.18
CA LYS A 64 -15.09 -32.01 -1.70
C LYS A 64 -15.74 -30.64 -1.49
N GLY A 65 -15.81 -29.84 -2.55
CA GLY A 65 -16.42 -28.54 -2.61
C GLY A 65 -15.37 -27.41 -2.69
N GLY A 66 -15.12 -26.88 -3.87
CA GLY A 66 -14.24 -25.76 -4.15
C GLY A 66 -15.02 -24.45 -4.21
N PHE A 67 -14.30 -23.34 -4.22
CA PHE A 67 -14.86 -22.05 -4.62
C PHE A 67 -14.82 -22.00 -6.16
N GLY A 68 -15.96 -22.17 -6.82
CA GLY A 68 -16.05 -22.04 -8.29
C GLY A 68 -16.28 -20.59 -8.71
N PRO A 69 -15.71 -20.13 -9.83
CA PRO A 69 -15.87 -18.73 -10.30
C PRO A 69 -17.34 -18.38 -10.62
N GLU A 70 -18.16 -19.37 -10.96
CA GLU A 70 -19.58 -19.21 -11.24
C GLU A 70 -20.43 -18.86 -10.00
N ALA A 71 -19.89 -19.06 -8.80
CA ALA A 71 -20.56 -18.75 -7.54
C ALA A 71 -20.25 -17.34 -7.01
N ALA A 72 -19.49 -16.54 -7.74
CA ALA A 72 -19.13 -15.19 -7.32
C ALA A 72 -20.20 -14.18 -7.74
N GLN A 73 -20.67 -13.38 -6.78
CA GLN A 73 -21.65 -12.32 -6.99
C GLN A 73 -21.07 -10.96 -6.61
N VAL A 74 -21.35 -9.93 -7.43
CA VAL A 74 -21.03 -8.55 -7.06
C VAL A 74 -22.08 -8.03 -6.08
N ILE A 75 -21.61 -7.37 -5.02
CA ILE A 75 -22.46 -6.69 -4.05
C ILE A 75 -22.61 -5.22 -4.47
N ASP A 76 -23.83 -4.74 -4.57
CA ASP A 76 -24.10 -3.34 -4.89
C ASP A 76 -23.67 -2.42 -3.74
N THR A 77 -22.57 -1.72 -3.94
CA THR A 77 -22.03 -0.71 -3.04
C THR A 77 -22.14 0.70 -3.62
N GLY A 78 -22.87 0.86 -4.72
CA GLY A 78 -22.94 2.12 -5.47
C GLY A 78 -21.88 2.21 -6.58
N PRO A 79 -21.79 3.35 -7.30
CA PRO A 79 -20.90 3.51 -8.45
C PRO A 79 -19.44 3.74 -8.10
N GLU A 80 -19.16 4.18 -6.87
CA GLU A 80 -17.82 4.61 -6.47
C GLU A 80 -16.88 3.43 -6.19
N PRO A 81 -15.56 3.60 -6.39
CA PRO A 81 -14.59 2.54 -6.13
C PRO A 81 -14.60 2.09 -4.67
N VAL A 82 -14.53 0.78 -4.48
CA VAL A 82 -14.34 0.17 -3.16
C VAL A 82 -12.84 -0.05 -2.91
N THR A 83 -12.36 0.36 -1.75
CA THR A 83 -10.95 0.22 -1.37
C THR A 83 -10.69 -0.90 -0.38
N ASN A 84 -11.70 -1.31 0.41
CA ASN A 84 -11.53 -2.38 1.41
C ASN A 84 -12.89 -3.02 1.76
N VAL A 85 -12.86 -4.28 2.24
CA VAL A 85 -14.01 -5.01 2.73
C VAL A 85 -13.64 -5.88 3.93
N LEU A 86 -14.54 -6.00 4.90
CA LEU A 86 -14.34 -6.85 6.08
C LEU A 86 -15.66 -7.46 6.55
N TRP A 87 -15.70 -8.79 6.65
CA TRP A 87 -16.86 -9.53 7.16
C TRP A 87 -16.99 -9.38 8.67
N SER A 88 -18.20 -9.16 9.16
CA SER A 88 -18.48 -9.14 10.60
C SER A 88 -18.36 -10.53 11.22
N PRO A 89 -17.91 -10.65 12.49
CA PRO A 89 -17.78 -11.94 13.18
C PRO A 89 -19.10 -12.68 13.37
N ASP A 90 -20.24 -12.00 13.34
CA ASP A 90 -21.58 -12.62 13.40
C ASP A 90 -22.18 -12.98 12.02
N GLY A 91 -21.42 -12.71 10.94
CA GLY A 91 -21.80 -13.03 9.56
C GLY A 91 -22.87 -12.13 8.93
N ARG A 92 -23.39 -11.15 9.67
CA ARG A 92 -24.57 -10.39 9.25
C ARG A 92 -24.26 -9.17 8.39
N TRP A 93 -23.00 -8.66 8.47
CA TRP A 93 -22.58 -7.44 7.80
C TRP A 93 -21.25 -7.58 7.07
N LEU A 94 -21.10 -6.81 6.03
CA LEU A 94 -19.82 -6.43 5.43
C LEU A 94 -19.56 -4.96 5.73
N ALA A 95 -18.43 -4.63 6.38
CA ALA A 95 -17.92 -3.27 6.39
C ALA A 95 -17.23 -3.01 5.04
N VAL A 96 -17.61 -1.93 4.37
CA VAL A 96 -17.11 -1.58 3.04
C VAL A 96 -16.57 -0.16 3.09
N GLN A 97 -15.34 0.03 2.63
CA GLN A 97 -14.74 1.36 2.47
C GLN A 97 -14.86 1.79 1.02
N VAL A 98 -15.44 2.94 0.81
CA VAL A 98 -15.72 3.51 -0.51
C VAL A 98 -14.94 4.81 -0.68
N ALA A 99 -14.41 5.04 -1.88
CA ALA A 99 -13.64 6.24 -2.25
C ALA A 99 -14.43 7.09 -3.27
N PRO A 100 -15.28 8.03 -2.83
CA PRO A 100 -16.02 8.89 -3.73
C PRO A 100 -15.09 9.68 -4.66
N GLY A 101 -15.40 9.69 -5.96
CA GLY A 101 -14.55 10.33 -6.98
C GLY A 101 -13.17 9.67 -7.19
N GLY A 102 -12.92 8.49 -6.62
CA GLY A 102 -11.62 7.82 -6.67
C GLY A 102 -10.56 8.42 -5.74
N GLY A 103 -10.93 9.39 -4.88
CA GLY A 103 -10.02 10.11 -3.98
C GLY A 103 -9.78 9.42 -2.63
N GLU A 104 -9.02 10.09 -1.75
CA GLU A 104 -8.62 9.57 -0.44
C GLU A 104 -9.62 9.89 0.69
N LEU A 105 -10.60 10.75 0.43
CA LEU A 105 -11.66 11.06 1.40
C LEU A 105 -12.72 9.96 1.39
N THR A 106 -12.49 8.93 2.19
CA THR A 106 -13.28 7.69 2.16
C THR A 106 -14.49 7.72 3.09
N GLN A 107 -15.46 6.88 2.74
CA GLN A 107 -16.66 6.58 3.53
C GLN A 107 -16.63 5.13 4.01
N VAL A 108 -17.22 4.87 5.17
CA VAL A 108 -17.44 3.53 5.72
C VAL A 108 -18.92 3.19 5.67
N TRP A 109 -19.24 2.11 5.01
CA TRP A 109 -20.61 1.57 4.88
C TRP A 109 -20.72 0.20 5.54
N ALA A 110 -21.88 -0.12 6.07
CA ALA A 110 -22.29 -1.49 6.36
C ALA A 110 -23.29 -1.95 5.31
N VAL A 111 -23.11 -3.16 4.78
CA VAL A 111 -23.96 -3.76 3.75
C VAL A 111 -24.23 -5.21 4.13
N ARG A 112 -25.44 -5.72 3.91
CA ARG A 112 -25.71 -7.16 4.08
C ARG A 112 -24.95 -7.97 3.02
N PRO A 113 -24.55 -9.22 3.32
CA PRO A 113 -23.83 -10.07 2.36
C PRO A 113 -24.60 -10.37 1.05
N ASP A 114 -25.90 -10.15 1.04
CA ASP A 114 -26.76 -10.26 -0.16
C ASP A 114 -26.91 -8.93 -0.92
N GLY A 115 -26.26 -7.85 -0.44
CA GLY A 115 -26.35 -6.51 -1.01
C GLY A 115 -27.48 -5.64 -0.44
N GLY A 116 -28.33 -6.19 0.43
CA GLY A 116 -29.40 -5.44 1.07
C GLY A 116 -28.94 -4.52 2.21
N ASP A 117 -29.88 -3.71 2.72
CA ASP A 117 -29.74 -2.87 3.92
C ASP A 117 -28.39 -2.11 3.99
N ARG A 118 -28.11 -1.31 2.96
CA ARG A 118 -26.89 -0.51 2.88
C ARG A 118 -26.98 0.75 3.76
N ARG A 119 -26.06 0.94 4.67
CA ARG A 119 -26.00 2.03 5.65
C ARG A 119 -24.68 2.76 5.62
N LEU A 120 -24.70 4.09 5.48
CA LEU A 120 -23.51 4.92 5.73
C LEU A 120 -23.28 4.99 7.23
N LEU A 121 -22.13 4.49 7.69
CA LEU A 121 -21.75 4.51 9.10
C LEU A 121 -20.89 5.72 9.44
N ALA A 122 -19.95 6.11 8.56
CA ALA A 122 -18.98 7.15 8.84
C ALA A 122 -18.41 7.77 7.55
N GLY A 123 -17.85 8.96 7.67
CA GLY A 123 -17.30 9.74 6.58
C GLY A 123 -18.26 10.82 6.05
N PRO A 124 -17.82 11.63 5.09
CA PRO A 124 -18.60 12.74 4.58
C PRO A 124 -19.88 12.26 3.89
N ASP A 125 -21.03 12.74 4.33
CA ASP A 125 -22.35 12.43 3.74
C ASP A 125 -22.68 13.29 2.52
N ARG A 126 -21.85 14.31 2.23
CA ARG A 126 -22.01 15.28 1.12
C ARG A 126 -20.67 15.49 0.39
N PRO A 127 -20.70 15.75 -0.92
CA PRO A 127 -19.50 15.95 -1.75
C PRO A 127 -18.56 17.09 -1.31
N LEU A 128 -19.03 18.02 -0.46
CA LEU A 128 -18.24 19.18 0.03
C LEU A 128 -17.89 19.08 1.52
N ALA A 129 -18.33 18.03 2.22
CA ALA A 129 -17.95 17.84 3.62
C ALA A 129 -16.51 17.28 3.65
N ARG A 130 -15.58 18.04 4.22
CA ARG A 130 -14.20 17.61 4.44
C ARG A 130 -14.17 16.62 5.61
N GLY A 131 -13.41 15.57 5.47
CA GLY A 131 -13.22 14.52 6.44
C GLY A 131 -13.13 13.17 5.75
N SER A 132 -12.57 12.20 6.41
CA SER A 132 -12.43 10.84 5.89
C SER A 132 -12.71 9.85 7.00
N ALA A 133 -13.23 8.68 6.68
CA ALA A 133 -13.42 7.61 7.63
C ALA A 133 -12.82 6.31 7.11
N VAL A 134 -12.12 5.60 7.99
CA VAL A 134 -11.51 4.31 7.69
C VAL A 134 -11.94 3.31 8.74
N PHE A 135 -12.51 2.18 8.34
CA PHE A 135 -12.78 1.12 9.31
C PHE A 135 -11.48 0.39 9.68
N VAL A 136 -11.38 -0.02 10.93
CA VAL A 136 -10.23 -0.72 11.48
C VAL A 136 -10.54 -2.20 11.63
N ARG A 137 -11.58 -2.53 12.42
CA ARG A 137 -12.01 -3.91 12.68
C ARG A 137 -13.38 -3.97 13.34
N TRP A 138 -14.02 -5.11 13.23
CA TRP A 138 -15.18 -5.43 14.06
C TRP A 138 -14.75 -5.76 15.50
N VAL A 139 -15.57 -5.42 16.47
CA VAL A 139 -15.40 -5.72 17.89
C VAL A 139 -16.16 -7.00 18.25
N GLY A 140 -15.89 -7.57 19.42
CA GLY A 140 -16.28 -8.92 19.82
C GLY A 140 -17.74 -9.31 19.74
N ASP A 141 -18.69 -8.34 19.77
CA ASP A 141 -20.14 -8.61 19.61
C ASP A 141 -20.56 -8.90 18.15
N GLY A 142 -19.67 -8.64 17.19
CA GLY A 142 -19.89 -8.93 15.78
C GLY A 142 -20.63 -7.87 14.99
N HIS A 143 -21.24 -6.87 15.61
CA HIS A 143 -21.98 -5.80 14.92
C HIS A 143 -21.49 -4.39 15.25
N THR A 144 -20.54 -4.23 16.15
CA THR A 144 -19.89 -2.96 16.45
C THR A 144 -18.58 -2.86 15.67
N LEU A 145 -18.42 -1.78 14.90
CA LEU A 145 -17.25 -1.51 14.08
C LEU A 145 -16.40 -0.41 14.73
N LEU A 146 -15.09 -0.64 14.85
CA LEU A 146 -14.11 0.39 15.21
C LEU A 146 -13.73 1.16 13.94
N VAL A 147 -13.92 2.47 13.98
CA VAL A 147 -13.65 3.39 12.86
C VAL A 147 -12.71 4.49 13.32
N ALA A 148 -11.77 4.86 12.46
CA ALA A 148 -11.00 6.10 12.58
C ALA A 148 -11.66 7.17 11.71
N GLU A 149 -12.12 8.25 12.30
CA GLU A 149 -12.63 9.43 11.59
C GLU A 149 -11.60 10.55 11.62
N LEU A 150 -11.18 10.99 10.44
CA LEU A 150 -10.25 12.09 10.28
C LEU A 150 -11.04 13.38 10.09
N THR A 151 -10.83 14.33 10.99
CA THR A 151 -11.46 15.64 10.91
C THR A 151 -10.69 16.58 9.98
N PRO A 152 -11.32 17.63 9.45
CA PRO A 152 -10.66 18.65 8.62
C PRO A 152 -9.51 19.39 9.33
N THR A 153 -9.43 19.31 10.65
CA THR A 153 -8.37 19.94 11.47
C THR A 153 -7.18 19.01 11.72
N GLY A 154 -7.16 17.81 11.13
CA GLY A 154 -6.09 16.83 11.32
C GLY A 154 -6.19 16.01 12.63
N MET A 155 -7.31 16.15 13.36
CA MET A 155 -7.61 15.25 14.48
C MET A 155 -8.13 13.92 13.96
N THR A 156 -7.76 12.83 14.61
CA THR A 156 -8.40 11.53 14.44
C THR A 156 -9.25 11.22 15.64
N GLU A 157 -10.48 10.78 15.39
CA GLU A 157 -11.38 10.25 16.42
C GLU A 157 -11.51 8.73 16.23
N ALA A 158 -11.33 7.98 17.32
CA ALA A 158 -11.62 6.57 17.38
C ALA A 158 -13.07 6.38 17.81
N VAL A 159 -13.90 5.83 16.93
CA VAL A 159 -15.35 5.73 17.15
C VAL A 159 -15.78 4.27 17.07
N LEU A 160 -16.55 3.81 18.05
CA LEU A 160 -17.30 2.56 17.99
C LEU A 160 -18.68 2.83 17.40
N ILE A 161 -19.04 2.13 16.33
CA ILE A 161 -20.31 2.31 15.64
C ILE A 161 -21.06 1.00 15.57
N ASP A 162 -22.26 0.96 16.15
CA ASP A 162 -23.18 -0.18 16.03
C ASP A 162 -23.84 -0.16 14.65
N ALA A 163 -23.56 -1.15 13.83
CA ALA A 163 -24.12 -1.25 12.47
C ALA A 163 -25.62 -1.54 12.45
N GLU A 164 -26.21 -2.13 13.51
CA GLU A 164 -27.64 -2.41 13.61
C GLU A 164 -28.44 -1.20 14.08
N LEU A 165 -27.96 -0.54 15.14
CA LEU A 165 -28.69 0.54 15.81
C LEU A 165 -28.22 1.94 15.37
N GLY A 166 -27.05 2.05 14.72
CA GLY A 166 -26.43 3.32 14.38
C GLY A 166 -25.89 4.09 15.58
N HIS A 167 -25.80 3.43 16.75
CA HIS A 167 -25.23 4.07 17.95
C HIS A 167 -23.73 4.29 17.78
N ARG A 168 -23.24 5.42 18.31
CA ARG A 168 -21.85 5.87 18.12
C ARG A 168 -21.26 6.33 19.44
N ASP A 169 -20.06 5.80 19.77
CA ASP A 169 -19.30 6.16 20.95
C ASP A 169 -17.87 6.55 20.55
N THR A 170 -17.50 7.81 20.76
CA THR A 170 -16.09 8.24 20.61
C THR A 170 -15.29 7.82 21.83
N ILE A 171 -14.32 6.94 21.62
CA ILE A 171 -13.53 6.33 22.69
C ILE A 171 -12.15 6.99 22.89
N ALA A 172 -11.65 7.70 21.90
CA ALA A 172 -10.41 8.46 21.95
C ALA A 172 -10.36 9.51 20.83
N SER A 173 -9.56 10.55 21.01
CA SER A 173 -9.25 11.52 19.98
C SER A 173 -7.83 12.06 20.15
N GLY A 174 -7.20 12.47 19.06
CA GLY A 174 -5.84 13.03 19.11
C GLY A 174 -5.25 13.31 17.73
N HIS A 175 -4.25 14.19 17.70
CA HIS A 175 -3.42 14.38 16.52
C HIS A 175 -2.50 13.19 16.33
N LEU A 176 -2.27 12.79 15.06
CA LEU A 176 -1.43 11.62 14.71
C LEU A 176 -1.77 10.37 15.55
N MET A 177 -3.03 10.23 15.95
CA MET A 177 -3.53 9.07 16.66
C MET A 177 -4.28 8.16 15.68
N TRP A 178 -4.13 6.84 15.88
CA TRP A 178 -4.84 5.84 15.10
C TRP A 178 -5.29 4.68 15.99
N PRO A 179 -6.58 4.31 16.00
CA PRO A 179 -7.02 3.14 16.74
C PRO A 179 -6.52 1.86 16.06
N SER A 180 -5.97 0.93 16.84
CA SER A 180 -5.45 -0.35 16.35
C SER A 180 -6.35 -1.51 16.72
N ALA A 181 -6.87 -1.53 17.96
CA ALA A 181 -7.76 -2.58 18.46
C ALA A 181 -8.58 -2.09 19.64
N VAL A 182 -9.67 -2.82 19.92
CA VAL A 182 -10.47 -2.72 21.15
C VAL A 182 -10.74 -4.15 21.64
N SER A 183 -10.68 -4.39 22.97
CA SER A 183 -11.03 -5.66 23.59
C SER A 183 -12.51 -6.01 23.38
N HIS A 184 -12.86 -7.30 23.46
CA HIS A 184 -14.23 -7.73 23.22
C HIS A 184 -15.23 -7.17 24.26
N ASP A 185 -14.80 -6.95 25.50
CA ASP A 185 -15.59 -6.32 26.56
C ASP A 185 -15.65 -4.79 26.46
N ARG A 186 -14.96 -4.18 25.48
CA ARG A 186 -14.87 -2.73 25.21
C ARG A 186 -14.28 -1.92 26.37
N ARG A 187 -13.44 -2.54 27.23
CA ARG A 187 -12.80 -1.84 28.34
C ARG A 187 -11.38 -1.38 28.04
N THR A 188 -10.77 -1.91 26.99
CA THR A 188 -9.39 -1.63 26.64
C THR A 188 -9.27 -1.28 25.17
N ALA A 189 -8.62 -0.17 24.84
CA ALA A 189 -8.26 0.21 23.48
C ALA A 189 -6.74 0.23 23.31
N LEU A 190 -6.27 -0.18 22.14
CA LEU A 190 -4.89 -0.05 21.70
C LEU A 190 -4.82 1.06 20.65
N LEU A 191 -4.04 2.10 20.94
CA LEU A 191 -3.90 3.30 20.13
C LEU A 191 -2.46 3.46 19.66
N ARG A 192 -2.27 3.70 18.38
CA ARG A 192 -0.98 4.12 17.80
C ARG A 192 -0.92 5.64 17.77
N LYS A 193 0.20 6.23 18.20
CA LYS A 193 0.42 7.69 18.23
C LYS A 193 1.76 8.05 17.63
N GLY A 194 1.88 9.28 17.17
CA GLY A 194 3.13 9.85 16.69
C GLY A 194 3.31 9.84 15.16
N PRO A 195 4.26 10.63 14.67
CA PRO A 195 4.59 10.73 13.25
C PRO A 195 5.27 9.45 12.74
N ARG A 196 5.44 9.37 11.44
CA ARG A 196 6.16 8.27 10.80
C ARG A 196 7.58 8.16 11.39
N GLY A 197 8.13 6.94 11.49
CA GLY A 197 9.44 6.70 12.11
C GLY A 197 9.48 6.82 13.65
N MET A 198 8.50 7.50 14.28
CA MET A 198 8.44 7.72 15.74
C MET A 198 7.10 7.26 16.36
N ARG A 199 6.41 6.33 15.72
CA ARG A 199 5.15 5.79 16.20
C ARG A 199 5.33 4.96 17.46
N GLU A 200 4.43 5.14 18.41
CA GLU A 200 4.35 4.39 19.66
C GLU A 200 2.97 3.79 19.84
N MET A 201 2.87 2.77 20.69
CA MET A 201 1.60 2.16 21.07
C MET A 201 1.27 2.47 22.53
N THR A 202 0.03 2.87 22.76
CA THR A 202 -0.53 3.07 24.10
C THR A 202 -1.78 2.23 24.31
N VAL A 203 -1.98 1.77 25.54
CA VAL A 203 -3.24 1.17 25.99
C VAL A 203 -4.04 2.22 26.73
N ALA A 204 -5.31 2.34 26.39
CA ALA A 204 -6.27 3.19 27.09
C ALA A 204 -7.36 2.33 27.76
N ASP A 205 -7.60 2.59 29.04
CA ASP A 205 -8.74 1.99 29.74
C ASP A 205 -10.01 2.79 29.39
N LEU A 206 -11.09 2.13 28.99
CA LEU A 206 -12.32 2.77 28.52
C LEU A 206 -13.42 2.79 29.61
N PRO A 207 -14.31 3.79 29.61
CA PRO A 207 -14.28 5.04 28.86
C PRO A 207 -13.36 6.08 29.55
N PHE A 208 -12.53 6.78 28.81
CA PHE A 208 -11.68 7.91 29.24
C PHE A 208 -10.70 7.60 30.39
N GLY A 209 -10.20 6.38 30.45
CA GLY A 209 -9.30 5.93 31.48
C GLY A 209 -7.84 6.34 31.26
N ARG A 210 -6.97 5.78 32.08
CA ARG A 210 -5.54 6.05 32.07
C ARG A 210 -4.87 5.45 30.84
N GLU A 211 -4.17 6.27 30.05
CA GLU A 211 -3.27 5.80 29.00
C GLU A 211 -1.93 5.36 29.59
N ARG A 212 -1.41 4.26 29.07
CA ARG A 212 -0.10 3.71 29.44
C ARG A 212 0.73 3.53 28.19
N LEU A 213 1.96 4.04 28.19
CA LEU A 213 2.94 3.73 27.14
C LEU A 213 3.41 2.28 27.32
N LEU A 214 3.32 1.48 26.26
CA LEU A 214 3.73 0.08 26.29
C LEU A 214 5.16 -0.11 25.78
N LEU A 215 5.48 0.49 24.64
CA LEU A 215 6.80 0.44 24.02
C LEU A 215 7.21 1.84 23.55
N PRO A 216 8.54 2.11 23.55
CA PRO A 216 9.09 3.34 22.97
C PRO A 216 8.81 3.42 21.45
N PRO A 217 9.11 4.55 20.82
CA PRO A 217 8.94 4.74 19.38
C PRO A 217 9.46 3.59 18.54
N THR A 218 8.82 3.36 17.38
CA THR A 218 9.07 2.29 16.41
C THR A 218 8.15 1.05 16.56
N THR A 219 6.92 1.30 17.02
CA THR A 219 5.87 0.29 17.12
C THR A 219 4.66 0.79 16.33
N ASP A 220 4.25 0.09 15.27
CA ASP A 220 3.30 0.64 14.30
C ASP A 220 2.05 -0.21 14.01
N LEU A 221 2.08 -1.52 14.23
CA LEU A 221 0.92 -2.40 14.11
C LEU A 221 0.62 -3.09 15.44
N GLY A 222 -0.67 -3.22 15.76
CA GLY A 222 -1.06 -3.84 17.01
C GLY A 222 -2.40 -4.58 16.94
N ALA A 223 -2.52 -5.60 17.79
CA ALA A 223 -3.75 -6.34 18.08
C ALA A 223 -3.86 -6.58 19.59
N LEU A 224 -5.08 -6.75 20.08
CA LEU A 224 -5.35 -7.15 21.47
C LEU A 224 -5.82 -8.61 21.52
N SER A 225 -5.50 -9.30 22.61
CA SER A 225 -6.23 -10.49 23.00
C SER A 225 -7.71 -10.15 23.25
N PRO A 226 -8.64 -11.12 23.13
CA PRO A 226 -10.07 -10.86 23.34
C PRO A 226 -10.42 -10.19 24.66
N ASP A 227 -9.72 -10.56 25.73
CA ASP A 227 -9.86 -10.01 27.08
C ASP A 227 -9.14 -8.67 27.29
N GLY A 228 -8.34 -8.22 26.31
CA GLY A 228 -7.55 -6.97 26.40
C GLY A 228 -6.31 -7.05 27.30
N GLU A 229 -5.97 -8.23 27.85
CA GLU A 229 -4.86 -8.40 28.77
C GLU A 229 -3.49 -8.43 28.07
N VAL A 230 -3.44 -8.83 26.80
CA VAL A 230 -2.22 -8.91 26.00
C VAL A 230 -2.34 -8.02 24.77
N ALA A 231 -1.37 -7.13 24.60
CA ALA A 231 -1.17 -6.44 23.33
C ALA A 231 -0.07 -7.14 22.54
N TYR A 232 -0.40 -7.58 21.33
CA TYR A 232 0.57 -8.09 20.33
C TYR A 232 0.93 -6.94 19.40
N VAL A 233 2.22 -6.66 19.25
CA VAL A 233 2.68 -5.51 18.46
C VAL A 233 3.82 -5.88 17.54
N ARG A 234 3.84 -5.28 16.34
CA ARG A 234 5.01 -5.25 15.47
C ARG A 234 5.92 -4.11 15.93
N SER A 235 7.15 -4.43 16.31
CA SER A 235 8.07 -3.43 16.82
C SER A 235 9.53 -3.78 16.50
N ASN A 236 10.31 -2.76 16.18
CA ASN A 236 11.77 -2.83 16.12
C ASN A 236 12.44 -2.08 17.28
N ALA A 237 11.72 -1.79 18.37
CA ALA A 237 12.30 -1.19 19.58
C ALA A 237 13.44 -2.05 20.12
N GLY A 238 14.65 -1.46 20.20
CA GLY A 238 15.87 -2.14 20.64
C GLY A 238 16.47 -3.16 19.65
N ARG A 239 16.02 -3.15 18.38
CA ARG A 239 16.48 -4.02 17.31
C ARG A 239 16.41 -3.30 15.96
N ASP A 240 17.12 -3.81 14.97
CA ASP A 240 17.07 -3.24 13.61
C ASP A 240 15.83 -3.70 12.84
N ARG A 241 15.46 -4.98 12.94
CA ARG A 241 14.33 -5.55 12.22
C ARG A 241 13.11 -5.74 13.11
N ALA A 242 11.92 -5.47 12.57
CA ALA A 242 10.67 -5.63 13.31
C ALA A 242 10.37 -7.10 13.62
N ALA A 243 9.88 -7.33 14.85
CA ALA A 243 9.48 -8.63 15.40
C ALA A 243 8.06 -8.56 15.96
N LEU A 244 7.45 -9.71 16.25
CA LEU A 244 6.20 -9.78 17.01
C LEU A 244 6.50 -9.85 18.50
N ILE A 245 5.99 -8.88 19.26
CA ILE A 245 6.17 -8.73 20.70
C ILE A 245 4.83 -8.85 21.39
N ALA A 246 4.76 -9.61 22.46
CA ALA A 246 3.61 -9.65 23.39
C ALA A 246 3.91 -8.80 24.63
N LEU A 247 2.94 -7.98 25.01
CA LEU A 247 3.02 -7.03 26.10
C LEU A 247 1.87 -7.27 27.08
N ARG A 248 2.20 -7.40 28.35
CA ARG A 248 1.26 -7.46 29.48
C ARG A 248 1.54 -6.34 30.46
N ALA A 249 0.50 -5.86 31.12
CA ALA A 249 0.64 -4.81 32.13
C ALA A 249 1.52 -5.31 33.30
N GLY A 250 2.59 -4.55 33.61
CA GLY A 250 3.49 -4.86 34.72
C GLY A 250 4.50 -5.98 34.45
N GLU A 251 4.52 -6.57 33.26
CA GLU A 251 5.48 -7.59 32.84
C GLU A 251 6.51 -7.06 31.83
N ALA A 252 7.64 -7.74 31.73
CA ALA A 252 8.61 -7.45 30.67
C ALA A 252 8.07 -7.88 29.29
N PRO A 253 8.39 -7.15 28.20
CA PRO A 253 8.03 -7.56 26.85
C PRO A 253 8.56 -8.97 26.52
N VAL A 254 7.72 -9.77 25.86
CA VAL A 254 8.07 -11.12 25.42
C VAL A 254 8.14 -11.15 23.90
N VAL A 255 9.27 -11.61 23.34
CA VAL A 255 9.40 -11.85 21.90
C VAL A 255 8.62 -13.11 21.56
N VAL A 256 7.57 -12.98 20.76
CA VAL A 256 6.77 -14.10 20.26
C VAL A 256 7.46 -14.74 19.07
N ALA A 257 7.96 -13.90 18.15
CA ALA A 257 8.69 -14.35 16.96
C ALA A 257 9.60 -13.23 16.44
N GLU A 258 10.84 -13.59 16.11
CA GLU A 258 11.80 -12.73 15.42
C GLU A 258 12.66 -13.54 14.45
N ARG A 259 13.20 -12.87 13.43
CA ARG A 259 14.10 -13.48 12.44
C ARG A 259 15.28 -12.54 12.17
N PRO A 260 16.52 -13.05 12.14
CA PRO A 260 17.71 -12.22 11.87
C PRO A 260 17.83 -11.81 10.40
N ASP A 261 17.25 -12.59 9.49
CA ASP A 261 17.33 -12.45 8.03
C ASP A 261 16.11 -11.78 7.40
N ALA A 262 15.04 -11.55 8.20
CA ALA A 262 13.76 -11.04 7.72
C ALA A 262 13.16 -10.01 8.66
N GLU A 263 12.30 -9.18 8.12
CA GLU A 263 11.51 -8.23 8.88
C GLU A 263 10.04 -8.69 8.93
N LEU A 264 9.41 -8.61 10.10
CA LEU A 264 7.97 -8.85 10.18
C LEU A 264 7.25 -7.75 9.40
N ASP A 265 6.67 -8.09 8.25
CA ASP A 265 5.92 -7.15 7.41
C ASP A 265 4.53 -6.88 7.99
N ARG A 266 3.80 -7.94 8.30
CA ARG A 266 2.45 -7.88 8.87
C ARG A 266 2.10 -9.10 9.68
N PHE A 267 1.09 -8.97 10.53
CA PHE A 267 0.51 -10.09 11.25
C PHE A 267 -0.99 -9.89 11.46
N THR A 268 -1.68 -10.98 11.73
CA THR A 268 -3.08 -10.98 12.17
C THR A 268 -3.26 -12.00 13.28
N VAL A 269 -4.17 -11.70 14.22
CA VAL A 269 -4.53 -12.60 15.34
C VAL A 269 -5.96 -13.09 15.08
N SER A 270 -6.22 -14.38 15.31
CA SER A 270 -7.56 -14.96 15.22
C SER A 270 -8.52 -14.28 16.22
N HIS A 271 -9.81 -14.30 15.91
CA HIS A 271 -10.81 -13.63 16.74
C HIS A 271 -10.86 -14.21 18.17
N ASP A 272 -10.59 -15.50 18.31
CA ASP A 272 -10.47 -16.19 19.60
C ASP A 272 -9.14 -15.92 20.34
N GLY A 273 -8.20 -15.21 19.73
CA GLY A 273 -6.92 -14.82 20.31
C GLY A 273 -5.88 -15.94 20.44
N ARG A 274 -6.09 -17.11 19.82
CA ARG A 274 -5.25 -18.31 20.03
C ARG A 274 -4.15 -18.48 19.01
N VAL A 275 -4.34 -17.93 17.81
CA VAL A 275 -3.43 -18.11 16.66
C VAL A 275 -3.06 -16.75 16.09
N ALA A 276 -1.78 -16.56 15.76
CA ALA A 276 -1.34 -15.48 14.91
C ALA A 276 -0.74 -16.02 13.62
N LEU A 277 -1.03 -15.37 12.49
CA LEU A 277 -0.36 -15.59 11.22
C LEU A 277 0.53 -14.39 10.92
N LEU A 278 1.82 -14.67 10.71
CA LEU A 278 2.88 -13.71 10.49
C LEU A 278 3.34 -13.82 9.04
N ALA A 279 3.46 -12.68 8.36
CA ALA A 279 4.09 -12.58 7.05
C ALA A 279 5.42 -11.86 7.20
N TRP A 280 6.50 -12.54 6.86
CA TRP A 280 7.87 -12.02 6.89
C TRP A 280 8.27 -11.50 5.51
N ASN A 281 9.00 -10.41 5.49
CA ASN A 281 9.64 -9.89 4.31
C ASN A 281 11.09 -10.40 4.25
N VAL A 282 11.35 -11.30 3.32
CA VAL A 282 12.68 -11.89 3.09
C VAL A 282 13.18 -11.39 1.74
N ALA A 283 14.00 -10.36 1.77
CA ALA A 283 14.54 -9.73 0.56
C ALA A 283 13.46 -9.43 -0.52
N GLY A 284 12.31 -8.88 -0.08
CA GLY A 284 11.19 -8.54 -0.96
C GLY A 284 10.17 -9.64 -1.18
N ARG A 285 10.43 -10.89 -0.79
CA ARG A 285 9.48 -12.00 -0.87
C ARG A 285 8.80 -12.28 0.45
N SER A 286 7.62 -12.89 0.41
CA SER A 286 6.85 -13.21 1.61
C SER A 286 7.03 -14.66 2.04
N GLU A 287 7.34 -14.87 3.32
CA GLU A 287 7.27 -16.16 4.00
C GLU A 287 6.27 -16.12 5.14
N LEU A 288 5.62 -17.23 5.44
CA LEU A 288 4.55 -17.29 6.44
C LEU A 288 4.95 -18.16 7.63
N THR A 289 4.62 -17.67 8.84
CA THR A 289 4.78 -18.40 10.10
C THR A 289 3.48 -18.35 10.89
N VAL A 290 3.08 -19.48 11.46
CA VAL A 290 1.97 -19.57 12.43
C VAL A 290 2.54 -19.55 13.83
N ALA A 291 1.99 -18.73 14.70
CA ALA A 291 2.26 -18.74 16.13
C ALA A 291 1.02 -19.25 16.90
N ASP A 292 1.18 -20.31 17.68
CA ASP A 292 0.22 -20.74 18.69
C ASP A 292 0.46 -19.87 19.94
N LEU A 293 -0.40 -18.88 20.14
CA LEU A 293 -0.24 -17.87 21.19
C LEU A 293 -0.53 -18.43 22.59
N VAL A 294 -1.18 -19.60 22.68
CA VAL A 294 -1.46 -20.29 23.94
C VAL A 294 -0.27 -21.12 24.39
N LYS A 295 0.36 -21.84 23.45
CA LYS A 295 1.53 -22.70 23.75
C LYS A 295 2.86 -21.97 23.65
N GLY A 296 2.88 -20.76 23.03
CA GLY A 296 4.12 -20.00 22.82
C GLY A 296 5.08 -20.65 21.82
N VAL A 297 4.55 -21.34 20.81
CA VAL A 297 5.36 -22.02 19.78
C VAL A 297 5.03 -21.48 18.40
N THR A 298 6.04 -21.46 17.52
CA THR A 298 5.91 -21.03 16.14
C THR A 298 6.20 -22.18 15.18
N ARG A 299 5.59 -22.12 13.99
CA ARG A 299 5.80 -23.08 12.91
C ARG A 299 5.77 -22.37 11.57
N GLU A 300 6.79 -22.59 10.75
CA GLU A 300 6.80 -22.14 9.36
C GLU A 300 5.74 -22.84 8.53
N LEU A 301 5.09 -22.10 7.64
CA LEU A 301 4.23 -22.67 6.62
C LEU A 301 5.05 -22.95 5.35
N PRO A 302 4.66 -23.97 4.55
CA PRO A 302 5.20 -24.13 3.20
C PRO A 302 5.07 -22.83 2.41
N ALA A 303 6.00 -22.57 1.49
CA ALA A 303 5.97 -21.38 0.65
C ALA A 303 4.62 -21.26 -0.07
N PRO A 304 3.97 -20.09 -0.03
CA PRO A 304 2.76 -19.85 -0.80
C PRO A 304 3.08 -19.90 -2.31
N PRO A 305 2.13 -20.27 -3.18
CA PRO A 305 2.30 -20.25 -4.62
C PRO A 305 2.26 -18.81 -5.19
N ALA A 306 3.00 -17.90 -4.59
CA ALA A 306 3.12 -16.49 -4.91
C ALA A 306 4.39 -15.91 -4.26
N GLU A 307 4.90 -14.82 -4.78
CA GLU A 307 6.10 -14.17 -4.23
C GLU A 307 5.79 -13.15 -3.15
N VAL A 308 4.66 -12.45 -3.25
CA VAL A 308 4.28 -11.38 -2.33
C VAL A 308 2.87 -11.61 -1.78
N ILE A 309 2.74 -11.48 -0.46
CA ILE A 309 1.45 -11.51 0.23
C ILE A 309 1.07 -10.08 0.64
N GLY A 310 0.10 -9.52 -0.05
CA GLY A 310 -0.37 -8.15 0.14
C GLY A 310 -1.30 -7.97 1.34
N SER A 311 -2.06 -8.99 1.72
CA SER A 311 -2.90 -8.98 2.93
C SER A 311 -3.14 -10.37 3.48
N VAL A 312 -3.40 -10.46 4.79
CA VAL A 312 -3.71 -11.71 5.49
C VAL A 312 -4.90 -11.49 6.42
N ARG A 313 -5.84 -12.45 6.44
CA ARG A 313 -6.94 -12.52 7.40
C ARG A 313 -7.14 -13.96 7.85
N LEU A 314 -7.30 -14.17 9.15
CA LEU A 314 -7.63 -15.47 9.73
C LEU A 314 -9.15 -15.67 9.84
N SER A 315 -9.60 -16.94 9.78
CA SER A 315 -10.92 -17.34 10.26
C SER A 315 -11.06 -17.07 11.76
N VAL A 316 -12.29 -17.11 12.26
CA VAL A 316 -12.59 -16.86 13.68
C VAL A 316 -11.74 -17.74 14.60
N ASP A 317 -11.61 -19.01 14.24
CA ASP A 317 -10.85 -20.04 15.00
C ASP A 317 -9.36 -20.15 14.60
N GLY A 318 -8.89 -19.35 13.65
CA GLY A 318 -7.52 -19.38 13.17
C GLY A 318 -7.14 -20.63 12.34
N SER A 319 -8.09 -21.49 12.00
CA SER A 319 -7.81 -22.72 11.25
C SER A 319 -7.61 -22.50 9.75
N LEU A 320 -8.20 -21.45 9.21
CA LEU A 320 -8.08 -21.00 7.82
C LEU A 320 -7.54 -19.57 7.75
N ALA A 321 -6.91 -19.24 6.65
CA ALA A 321 -6.55 -17.87 6.31
C ALA A 321 -6.90 -17.55 4.86
N VAL A 322 -7.29 -16.31 4.58
CA VAL A 322 -7.39 -15.78 3.21
C VAL A 322 -6.31 -14.75 2.99
N LEU A 323 -5.67 -14.82 1.84
CA LEU A 323 -4.50 -14.04 1.47
C LEU A 323 -4.78 -13.34 0.13
N ALA A 324 -4.39 -12.06 0.01
CA ALA A 324 -4.16 -11.47 -1.30
C ALA A 324 -2.69 -11.74 -1.66
N ALA A 325 -2.46 -12.37 -2.78
CA ALA A 325 -1.17 -12.90 -3.19
C ALA A 325 -0.88 -12.52 -4.63
N GLU A 326 0.38 -12.23 -4.95
CA GLU A 326 0.80 -11.86 -6.29
C GLU A 326 2.26 -12.23 -6.58
N SER A 327 2.62 -12.20 -7.86
CA SER A 327 4.00 -12.32 -8.34
C SER A 327 4.13 -11.59 -9.68
N PRO A 328 5.33 -11.35 -10.21
CA PRO A 328 5.48 -10.72 -11.53
C PRO A 328 4.68 -11.41 -12.64
N SER A 329 4.51 -12.72 -12.53
CA SER A 329 3.76 -13.54 -13.49
C SER A 329 2.26 -13.66 -13.21
N THR A 330 1.80 -13.24 -12.03
CA THR A 330 0.43 -13.52 -11.59
C THR A 330 -0.16 -12.29 -10.91
N PRO A 331 -1.22 -11.70 -11.50
CA PRO A 331 -1.94 -10.58 -10.91
C PRO A 331 -2.42 -10.91 -9.49
N SER A 332 -2.67 -9.88 -8.70
CA SER A 332 -3.15 -10.07 -7.33
C SER A 332 -4.43 -10.89 -7.30
N HIS A 333 -4.40 -11.99 -6.57
CA HIS A 333 -5.42 -13.02 -6.49
C HIS A 333 -5.67 -13.46 -5.05
N VAL A 334 -6.76 -14.17 -4.82
CA VAL A 334 -7.15 -14.67 -3.49
C VAL A 334 -6.72 -16.13 -3.34
N LEU A 335 -5.93 -16.38 -2.30
CA LEU A 335 -5.61 -17.73 -1.81
C LEU A 335 -6.36 -18.01 -0.51
N LEU A 336 -6.91 -19.21 -0.39
CA LEU A 336 -7.33 -19.80 0.87
C LEU A 336 -6.21 -20.73 1.35
N CYS A 337 -5.79 -20.55 2.59
CA CYS A 337 -4.76 -21.34 3.25
C CYS A 337 -5.38 -22.16 4.39
N ASP A 338 -5.19 -23.48 4.38
CA ASP A 338 -5.37 -24.30 5.58
C ASP A 338 -4.15 -24.12 6.47
N VAL A 339 -4.33 -23.38 7.55
CA VAL A 339 -3.26 -23.01 8.48
C VAL A 339 -2.68 -24.24 9.18
N THR A 340 -3.49 -25.29 9.40
CA THR A 340 -3.05 -26.53 10.05
C THR A 340 -2.25 -27.42 9.08
N ALA A 341 -2.79 -27.65 7.90
CA ALA A 341 -2.17 -28.51 6.88
C ALA A 341 -1.03 -27.81 6.11
N GLY A 342 -1.00 -26.47 6.09
CA GLY A 342 -0.05 -25.70 5.28
C GLY A 342 -0.30 -25.81 3.78
N THR A 343 -1.56 -25.95 3.36
CA THR A 343 -1.93 -26.07 1.95
C THR A 343 -2.68 -24.86 1.45
N TYR A 344 -2.57 -24.57 0.16
CA TYR A 344 -3.14 -23.39 -0.47
C TYR A 344 -4.10 -23.77 -1.61
N LEU A 345 -5.19 -23.03 -1.73
CA LEU A 345 -6.14 -23.13 -2.83
C LEU A 345 -6.38 -21.73 -3.41
N ARG A 346 -6.22 -21.58 -4.71
CA ARG A 346 -6.61 -20.35 -5.41
C ARG A 346 -8.13 -20.28 -5.52
N VAL A 347 -8.70 -19.17 -5.03
CA VAL A 347 -10.15 -18.95 -4.97
C VAL A 347 -10.62 -18.01 -6.07
N ALA A 348 -9.95 -16.86 -6.23
CA ALA A 348 -10.31 -15.83 -7.20
C ALA A 348 -9.05 -15.16 -7.75
N GLY A 349 -9.15 -14.56 -8.91
CA GLY A 349 -8.04 -13.85 -9.56
C GLY A 349 -7.94 -14.20 -11.03
N ASP A 350 -7.35 -13.31 -11.83
CA ASP A 350 -7.09 -13.52 -13.25
C ASP A 350 -6.01 -14.60 -13.47
N ALA A 351 -5.95 -15.18 -14.65
CA ALA A 351 -4.98 -16.20 -14.98
C ALA A 351 -3.53 -15.67 -14.87
N PRO A 352 -2.54 -16.52 -14.55
CA PRO A 352 -1.15 -16.17 -14.71
C PRO A 352 -0.84 -15.81 -16.17
N LEU A 353 0.10 -14.91 -16.37
CA LEU A 353 0.58 -14.54 -17.70
C LEU A 353 1.26 -15.70 -18.38
N ALA A 354 1.08 -15.82 -19.69
CA ALA A 354 1.69 -16.89 -20.48
C ALA A 354 3.22 -16.70 -20.62
N ASP A 355 3.68 -15.46 -20.76
CA ASP A 355 5.09 -15.10 -20.95
C ASP A 355 5.43 -13.86 -20.09
N PRO A 356 5.56 -14.03 -18.77
CA PRO A 356 5.85 -12.92 -17.88
C PRO A 356 7.32 -12.49 -17.98
N PRO A 357 7.64 -11.20 -17.82
CA PRO A 357 9.02 -10.77 -17.66
C PRO A 357 9.62 -11.34 -16.37
N HIS A 358 10.85 -11.83 -16.47
CA HIS A 358 11.57 -12.34 -15.33
C HIS A 358 12.01 -11.20 -14.42
N ALA A 359 11.67 -11.29 -13.13
CA ALA A 359 12.13 -10.37 -12.10
C ALA A 359 13.40 -10.92 -11.43
N GLU A 360 14.52 -10.23 -11.63
CA GLU A 360 15.81 -10.56 -11.04
C GLU A 360 16.11 -9.61 -9.87
N LEU A 361 16.40 -10.15 -8.68
CA LEU A 361 16.89 -9.33 -7.57
C LEU A 361 18.38 -9.02 -7.78
N VAL A 362 18.70 -7.76 -8.02
CA VAL A 362 20.08 -7.30 -8.17
C VAL A 362 20.55 -6.58 -6.91
N ARG A 363 21.88 -6.61 -6.67
CA ARG A 363 22.57 -5.94 -5.55
C ARG A 363 23.73 -5.16 -6.10
N TYR A 364 23.93 -3.94 -5.61
CA TYR A 364 25.02 -3.06 -6.04
C TYR A 364 25.35 -2.05 -4.92
N GLY A 365 26.52 -1.43 -5.01
CA GLY A 365 26.96 -0.44 -4.01
C GLY A 365 26.57 0.97 -4.42
N ALA A 366 26.09 1.76 -3.49
CA ALA A 366 26.11 3.21 -3.59
C ALA A 366 27.54 3.74 -3.47
N ARG A 367 27.77 4.98 -3.89
CA ARG A 367 29.09 5.65 -3.86
C ARG A 367 29.73 5.74 -2.46
N ASP A 368 28.92 5.70 -1.42
CA ASP A 368 29.34 5.71 -0.01
C ASP A 368 29.51 4.29 0.58
N GLY A 369 29.30 3.25 -0.23
CA GLY A 369 29.46 1.85 0.15
C GLY A 369 28.21 1.19 0.74
N LEU A 370 27.07 1.89 0.83
CA LEU A 370 25.81 1.28 1.22
C LEU A 370 25.35 0.28 0.15
N GLU A 371 24.99 -0.94 0.54
CA GLU A 371 24.41 -1.91 -0.38
C GLU A 371 22.96 -1.50 -0.72
N LEU A 372 22.69 -1.34 -2.01
CA LEU A 372 21.36 -1.13 -2.58
C LEU A 372 20.87 -2.41 -3.24
N THR A 373 19.56 -2.56 -3.32
CA THR A 373 18.92 -3.66 -4.05
C THR A 373 17.92 -3.12 -5.06
N GLY A 374 17.52 -3.94 -6.02
CA GLY A 374 16.46 -3.58 -6.96
C GLY A 374 15.95 -4.80 -7.72
N TRP A 375 14.77 -4.66 -8.31
CA TRP A 375 14.17 -5.68 -9.16
C TRP A 375 14.38 -5.30 -10.63
N LEU A 376 15.14 -6.12 -11.33
CA LEU A 376 15.47 -5.91 -12.73
C LEU A 376 14.59 -6.77 -13.64
N TYR A 377 13.96 -6.13 -14.61
CA TYR A 377 13.15 -6.75 -15.67
C TYR A 377 13.81 -6.44 -17.01
N ARG A 378 14.49 -7.43 -17.59
CA ARG A 378 15.23 -7.24 -18.86
C ARG A 378 14.32 -7.43 -20.06
N ALA A 379 14.40 -6.49 -21.02
CA ALA A 379 13.72 -6.63 -22.32
C ALA A 379 14.47 -7.57 -23.25
N ALA A 380 15.81 -7.53 -23.25
CA ALA A 380 16.67 -8.42 -24.01
C ALA A 380 18.10 -8.46 -23.41
N PRO A 381 18.95 -9.40 -23.80
CA PRO A 381 20.38 -9.40 -23.44
C PRO A 381 21.13 -8.20 -24.05
N GLY A 382 22.12 -7.67 -23.32
CA GLY A 382 22.98 -6.55 -23.74
C GLY A 382 22.43 -5.18 -23.35
N PRO A 383 23.15 -4.10 -23.70
CA PRO A 383 22.75 -2.73 -23.37
C PRO A 383 21.47 -2.33 -24.11
N MET A 384 20.39 -2.13 -23.35
CA MET A 384 19.07 -1.78 -23.86
C MET A 384 18.65 -0.37 -23.39
N PRO A 385 17.64 0.26 -24.01
CA PRO A 385 16.89 1.33 -23.36
C PRO A 385 16.43 0.87 -22.00
N CYS A 386 16.57 1.73 -20.98
CA CYS A 386 16.23 1.37 -19.63
C CYS A 386 15.51 2.51 -18.91
N VAL A 387 14.53 2.17 -18.08
CA VAL A 387 13.89 3.11 -17.15
C VAL A 387 14.15 2.68 -15.71
N ILE A 388 14.52 3.63 -14.87
CA ILE A 388 14.55 3.47 -13.42
C ILE A 388 13.16 3.84 -12.91
N TRP A 389 12.52 2.89 -12.21
CA TRP A 389 11.23 3.10 -11.55
C TRP A 389 11.44 3.31 -10.06
N LEU A 390 11.05 4.47 -9.54
CA LEU A 390 11.17 4.85 -8.13
C LEU A 390 9.81 4.72 -7.42
N HIS A 391 9.76 3.89 -6.39
CA HIS A 391 8.54 3.68 -5.60
C HIS A 391 8.19 4.89 -4.73
N GLY A 392 6.92 4.95 -4.30
CA GLY A 392 6.44 5.96 -3.35
C GLY A 392 6.87 5.65 -1.91
N GLY A 393 6.49 6.51 -0.99
CA GLY A 393 6.79 6.31 0.44
C GLY A 393 7.27 7.59 1.12
N PRO A 394 8.55 7.70 1.58
CA PRO A 394 9.75 6.84 1.35
C PRO A 394 9.70 5.47 1.99
N GLU A 395 9.14 5.31 3.21
CA GLU A 395 9.02 4.05 3.95
C GLU A 395 8.13 3.02 3.23
N SER A 396 8.50 2.66 2.00
CA SER A 396 7.89 1.63 1.19
C SER A 396 9.00 0.76 0.59
N GLN A 397 8.66 -0.18 -0.27
CA GLN A 397 9.62 -1.08 -0.89
C GLN A 397 9.10 -1.52 -2.25
N GLU A 398 10.00 -1.57 -3.24
CA GLU A 398 9.73 -2.30 -4.47
C GLU A 398 9.91 -3.79 -4.23
N ARG A 399 8.95 -4.58 -4.69
CA ARG A 399 8.88 -6.02 -4.49
C ARG A 399 8.52 -6.70 -5.82
N PRO A 400 8.74 -8.03 -5.99
CA PRO A 400 8.40 -8.73 -7.21
C PRO A 400 6.87 -8.96 -7.30
N THR A 401 6.14 -7.87 -7.51
CA THR A 401 4.68 -7.82 -7.67
C THR A 401 4.29 -7.79 -9.14
N TYR A 402 3.01 -7.99 -9.42
CA TYR A 402 2.46 -7.77 -10.75
C TYR A 402 2.41 -6.27 -11.07
N ASN A 403 3.05 -5.87 -12.17
CA ASN A 403 2.99 -4.50 -12.66
C ASN A 403 2.77 -4.50 -14.19
N PRO A 404 1.56 -4.15 -14.67
CA PRO A 404 1.24 -4.19 -16.10
C PRO A 404 2.04 -3.18 -16.92
N LEU A 405 2.49 -2.06 -16.33
CA LEU A 405 3.36 -1.11 -16.98
C LEU A 405 4.75 -1.72 -17.27
N PHE A 406 5.34 -2.45 -16.31
CA PHE A 406 6.63 -3.13 -16.51
C PHE A 406 6.55 -4.15 -17.64
N GLN A 407 5.46 -4.90 -17.66
CA GLN A 407 5.20 -5.87 -18.74
C GLN A 407 5.16 -5.19 -20.11
N ARG A 408 4.44 -4.08 -20.20
CA ARG A 408 4.29 -3.33 -21.45
C ARG A 408 5.62 -2.71 -21.90
N LEU A 409 6.40 -2.14 -20.96
CA LEU A 409 7.72 -1.58 -21.25
C LEU A 409 8.70 -2.64 -21.75
N VAL A 410 8.77 -3.79 -21.06
CA VAL A 410 9.63 -4.91 -21.45
C VAL A 410 9.25 -5.43 -22.84
N ALA A 411 7.96 -5.60 -23.12
CA ALA A 411 7.46 -5.99 -24.44
C ALA A 411 7.77 -4.94 -25.53
N ALA A 412 7.87 -3.66 -25.16
CA ALA A 412 8.27 -2.57 -26.05
C ALA A 412 9.80 -2.42 -26.19
N GLY A 413 10.61 -3.31 -25.63
CA GLY A 413 12.07 -3.28 -25.72
C GLY A 413 12.76 -2.35 -24.72
N VAL A 414 12.08 -1.93 -23.66
CA VAL A 414 12.62 -1.08 -22.59
C VAL A 414 12.77 -1.91 -21.31
N SER A 415 14.00 -2.08 -20.84
CA SER A 415 14.27 -2.73 -19.55
C SER A 415 13.84 -1.84 -18.39
N VAL A 416 13.46 -2.43 -17.27
CA VAL A 416 13.06 -1.70 -16.06
C VAL A 416 13.93 -2.14 -14.89
N LEU A 417 14.55 -1.18 -14.19
CA LEU A 417 15.12 -1.43 -12.86
C LEU A 417 14.29 -0.64 -11.84
N ALA A 418 13.74 -1.36 -10.88
CA ALA A 418 12.99 -0.81 -9.76
C ALA A 418 13.84 -0.93 -8.47
N PRO A 419 14.64 0.10 -8.14
CA PRO A 419 15.55 0.06 -6.99
C PRO A 419 14.81 0.29 -5.67
N ASN A 420 15.41 -0.24 -4.61
CA ASN A 420 15.15 0.15 -3.23
C ASN A 420 16.29 1.08 -2.79
N VAL A 421 16.08 2.38 -2.98
CA VAL A 421 17.00 3.41 -2.49
C VAL A 421 16.96 3.47 -0.96
N ARG A 422 17.98 4.07 -0.32
CA ARG A 422 17.92 4.29 1.13
C ARG A 422 16.63 5.00 1.52
N GLY A 423 16.10 4.72 2.72
CA GLY A 423 14.75 5.11 3.14
C GLY A 423 13.69 4.02 2.92
N SER A 424 13.96 3.04 2.03
CA SER A 424 13.03 1.94 1.78
C SER A 424 12.86 1.04 3.02
N SER A 425 11.63 0.56 3.26
CA SER A 425 11.31 -0.40 4.31
C SER A 425 11.73 -1.83 3.94
N GLY A 426 11.75 -2.74 4.92
CA GLY A 426 12.06 -4.15 4.71
C GLY A 426 13.55 -4.51 4.78
N PHE A 427 14.41 -3.53 5.03
CA PHE A 427 15.87 -3.68 5.15
C PHE A 427 16.39 -3.37 6.57
N GLY A 428 15.48 -3.20 7.52
CA GLY A 428 15.79 -2.77 8.88
C GLY A 428 15.73 -1.25 9.04
N ARG A 429 15.73 -0.82 10.31
CA ARG A 429 15.55 0.57 10.67
C ARG A 429 16.71 1.45 10.23
N ALA A 430 17.96 0.96 10.34
CA ALA A 430 19.13 1.74 9.95
C ALA A 430 19.08 2.14 8.47
N PHE A 431 18.60 1.26 7.59
CA PHE A 431 18.41 1.56 6.18
C PHE A 431 17.21 2.48 5.94
N GLN A 432 16.12 2.26 6.67
CA GLN A 432 14.90 3.07 6.57
C GLN A 432 15.13 4.52 7.02
N ASP A 433 15.91 4.75 8.09
CA ASP A 433 16.21 6.10 8.60
C ASP A 433 17.36 6.79 7.82
N ALA A 434 17.99 6.11 6.84
CA ALA A 434 19.21 6.60 6.17
C ALA A 434 18.98 7.73 5.16
N ASP A 435 17.72 8.12 4.91
CA ASP A 435 17.39 9.23 4.01
C ASP A 435 16.63 10.37 4.71
N ASN A 436 16.46 10.33 6.04
CA ASN A 436 15.69 11.34 6.77
C ASN A 436 16.34 12.72 6.76
N HIS A 437 15.55 13.76 6.62
CA HIS A 437 15.96 15.17 6.63
C HIS A 437 17.07 15.47 5.60
N ALA A 438 18.23 15.97 6.04
CA ALA A 438 19.37 16.31 5.19
C ALA A 438 20.01 15.08 4.51
N LEU A 439 19.79 13.87 5.04
CA LEU A 439 20.26 12.64 4.41
C LEU A 439 19.52 12.33 3.10
N ARG A 440 18.41 13.03 2.83
CA ARG A 440 17.63 12.91 1.58
C ARG A 440 18.46 13.16 0.32
N PHE A 441 19.49 13.98 0.39
CA PHE A 441 20.42 14.17 -0.73
C PHE A 441 21.12 12.87 -1.12
N HIS A 442 21.42 11.98 -0.18
CA HIS A 442 22.00 10.68 -0.48
C HIS A 442 21.02 9.74 -1.19
N ALA A 443 19.70 9.85 -0.93
CA ALA A 443 18.70 9.10 -1.69
C ALA A 443 18.61 9.57 -3.15
N ILE A 444 18.82 10.87 -3.40
CA ILE A 444 18.95 11.41 -4.77
C ILE A 444 20.23 10.89 -5.44
N ASP A 445 21.34 10.81 -4.68
CA ASP A 445 22.60 10.22 -5.16
C ASP A 445 22.45 8.73 -5.51
N ASP A 446 21.68 7.96 -4.74
CA ASP A 446 21.39 6.54 -5.03
C ASP A 446 20.75 6.34 -6.41
N VAL A 447 19.98 7.31 -6.91
CA VAL A 447 19.40 7.26 -8.26
C VAL A 447 20.52 7.34 -9.32
N ALA A 448 21.50 8.22 -9.12
CA ALA A 448 22.66 8.32 -10.02
C ALA A 448 23.55 7.06 -9.95
N ASP A 449 23.74 6.50 -8.75
CA ASP A 449 24.49 5.25 -8.55
C ASP A 449 23.77 4.05 -9.20
N THR A 450 22.42 4.07 -9.23
CA THR A 450 21.62 3.09 -9.97
C THR A 450 21.87 3.19 -11.48
N VAL A 451 22.00 4.39 -12.05
CA VAL A 451 22.38 4.57 -13.46
C VAL A 451 23.78 4.02 -13.71
N ALA A 452 24.74 4.32 -12.83
CA ALA A 452 26.11 3.82 -12.94
C ALA A 452 26.14 2.28 -12.99
N TYR A 453 25.44 1.64 -12.04
CA TYR A 453 25.29 0.18 -12.02
C TYR A 453 24.71 -0.38 -13.32
N LEU A 454 23.62 0.20 -13.85
CA LEU A 454 22.97 -0.25 -15.09
C LEU A 454 23.91 -0.20 -16.30
N VAL A 455 24.72 0.85 -16.40
CA VAL A 455 25.67 1.04 -17.50
C VAL A 455 26.88 0.11 -17.33
N GLU A 456 27.49 0.05 -16.15
CA GLU A 456 28.68 -0.77 -15.87
C GLU A 456 28.40 -2.27 -15.98
N SER A 457 27.19 -2.71 -15.57
CA SER A 457 26.76 -4.11 -15.71
C SER A 457 26.32 -4.49 -17.13
N GLY A 458 26.32 -3.53 -18.08
CA GLY A 458 25.93 -3.74 -19.46
C GLY A 458 24.44 -4.00 -19.66
N VAL A 459 23.60 -3.56 -18.73
CA VAL A 459 22.13 -3.64 -18.83
C VAL A 459 21.58 -2.50 -19.65
N ALA A 460 22.05 -1.27 -19.37
CA ALA A 460 21.55 -0.07 -20.05
C ALA A 460 22.56 0.51 -21.01
N ASP A 461 22.04 1.03 -22.13
CA ASP A 461 22.77 1.96 -22.97
C ASP A 461 22.74 3.34 -22.27
N ARG A 462 23.94 3.91 -22.03
CA ARG A 462 24.12 5.18 -21.33
C ARG A 462 23.30 6.34 -21.90
N GLU A 463 23.13 6.37 -23.21
CA GLU A 463 22.40 7.44 -23.90
C GLU A 463 20.87 7.24 -23.88
N ARG A 464 20.41 6.11 -23.36
CA ARG A 464 19.00 5.70 -23.40
C ARG A 464 18.46 5.28 -22.04
N VAL A 465 18.75 6.09 -21.00
CA VAL A 465 18.22 5.92 -19.65
C VAL A 465 17.15 6.97 -19.38
N ALA A 466 16.02 6.55 -18.82
CA ALA A 466 14.98 7.43 -18.30
C ALA A 466 14.79 7.21 -16.79
N CYS A 467 14.24 8.22 -16.14
CA CYS A 467 13.83 8.15 -14.73
C CYS A 467 12.32 8.34 -14.62
N MET A 468 11.66 7.49 -13.85
CA MET A 468 10.25 7.67 -13.51
C MET A 468 9.95 7.20 -12.11
N GLY A 469 8.91 7.77 -11.53
CA GLY A 469 8.49 7.33 -10.20
C GLY A 469 7.15 7.93 -9.81
N ARG A 470 6.62 7.46 -8.69
CA ARG A 470 5.32 7.85 -8.18
C ARG A 470 5.41 8.41 -6.77
N SER A 471 4.64 9.48 -6.46
CA SER A 471 4.60 10.09 -5.12
C SER A 471 6.02 10.52 -4.69
N TYR A 472 6.56 9.99 -3.60
CA TYR A 472 7.96 10.17 -3.24
C TYR A 472 8.93 9.81 -4.39
N GLY A 473 8.64 8.74 -5.14
CA GLY A 473 9.43 8.38 -6.33
C GLY A 473 9.32 9.42 -7.46
N GLY A 474 8.17 10.10 -7.59
CA GLY A 474 8.00 11.26 -8.47
C GLY A 474 8.87 12.43 -8.05
N TYR A 475 8.89 12.74 -6.74
CA TYR A 475 9.83 13.70 -6.15
C TYR A 475 11.29 13.35 -6.48
N LEU A 476 11.71 12.10 -6.22
CA LEU A 476 13.08 11.67 -6.54
C LEU A 476 13.39 11.76 -8.04
N THR A 477 12.40 11.48 -8.89
CA THR A 477 12.54 11.66 -10.34
C THR A 477 12.83 13.11 -10.68
N LEU A 478 12.02 14.06 -10.22
CA LEU A 478 12.23 15.49 -10.45
C LEU A 478 13.58 15.96 -9.89
N ALA A 479 13.93 15.53 -8.67
CA ALA A 479 15.19 15.86 -8.02
C ALA A 479 16.39 15.31 -8.79
N ALA A 480 16.34 14.07 -9.28
CA ALA A 480 17.40 13.46 -10.07
C ALA A 480 17.58 14.17 -11.43
N LEU A 481 16.49 14.51 -12.11
CA LEU A 481 16.51 15.19 -13.41
C LEU A 481 17.16 16.59 -13.35
N VAL A 482 17.03 17.31 -12.23
CA VAL A 482 17.66 18.61 -12.05
C VAL A 482 19.04 18.53 -11.41
N THR A 483 19.35 17.47 -10.65
CA THR A 483 20.67 17.28 -10.01
C THR A 483 21.68 16.69 -11.00
N TYR A 484 21.24 15.74 -11.82
CA TYR A 484 22.05 14.99 -12.79
C TYR A 484 21.44 15.04 -14.20
N PRO A 485 21.27 16.24 -14.79
CA PRO A 485 20.54 16.40 -16.06
C PRO A 485 21.16 15.63 -17.24
N GLU A 486 22.46 15.32 -17.17
CA GLU A 486 23.20 14.58 -18.19
C GLU A 486 22.97 13.05 -18.17
N LEU A 487 22.33 12.53 -17.12
CA LEU A 487 22.11 11.09 -16.98
C LEU A 487 20.83 10.59 -17.67
N PHE A 488 19.88 11.47 -17.92
CA PHE A 488 18.54 11.06 -18.32
C PHE A 488 18.10 11.61 -19.66
N ARG A 489 17.61 10.72 -20.51
CA ARG A 489 17.05 11.05 -21.83
C ARG A 489 15.60 11.54 -21.74
N ALA A 490 14.85 11.12 -20.73
CA ALA A 490 13.46 11.50 -20.47
C ALA A 490 13.09 11.28 -19.00
N GLY A 491 12.02 11.94 -18.56
CA GLY A 491 11.42 11.76 -17.25
C GLY A 491 9.93 11.48 -17.31
N VAL A 492 9.42 10.78 -16.28
CA VAL A 492 7.98 10.64 -16.00
C VAL A 492 7.74 10.88 -14.52
N ASP A 493 7.06 11.96 -14.20
CA ASP A 493 6.62 12.29 -12.84
C ASP A 493 5.17 11.89 -12.65
N VAL A 494 4.91 10.99 -11.70
CA VAL A 494 3.56 10.56 -11.33
C VAL A 494 3.26 11.05 -9.93
N CYS A 495 2.39 12.05 -9.80
CA CYS A 495 1.97 12.70 -8.55
C CYS A 495 3.13 12.98 -7.57
N GLY A 496 4.26 13.47 -8.08
CA GLY A 496 5.43 13.81 -7.27
C GLY A 496 5.31 15.19 -6.63
N MET A 497 6.06 15.39 -5.54
CA MET A 497 6.21 16.67 -4.87
C MET A 497 7.30 17.49 -5.58
N ALA A 498 7.03 18.74 -5.89
CA ALA A 498 7.99 19.64 -6.53
C ALA A 498 8.53 20.72 -5.59
N ASP A 499 7.68 21.18 -4.65
CA ASP A 499 8.01 22.19 -3.65
C ASP A 499 7.45 21.80 -2.28
N PHE A 500 8.32 21.52 -1.32
CA PHE A 500 7.90 21.17 0.03
C PHE A 500 7.11 22.30 0.72
N ALA A 501 7.32 23.56 0.36
CA ALA A 501 6.55 24.67 0.94
C ALA A 501 5.07 24.59 0.53
N THR A 502 4.78 24.35 -0.75
CA THR A 502 3.41 24.21 -1.24
C THR A 502 2.80 22.86 -0.85
N PHE A 503 3.59 21.79 -0.84
CA PHE A 503 3.17 20.48 -0.33
C PHE A 503 2.65 20.60 1.11
N TYR A 504 3.45 21.13 2.05
CA TYR A 504 3.02 21.29 3.46
C TYR A 504 1.81 22.22 3.63
N ALA A 505 1.68 23.23 2.78
CA ALA A 505 0.58 24.18 2.85
C ALA A 505 -0.76 23.63 2.33
N LEU A 506 -0.74 22.68 1.41
CA LEU A 506 -1.91 22.26 0.65
C LEU A 506 -2.32 20.80 0.86
N THR A 507 -1.43 19.94 1.38
CA THR A 507 -1.76 18.54 1.71
C THR A 507 -2.70 18.45 2.91
N GLU A 508 -3.26 17.28 3.15
CA GLU A 508 -4.08 17.03 4.34
C GLU A 508 -3.28 17.29 5.63
N PRO A 509 -3.85 17.94 6.64
CA PRO A 509 -3.12 18.34 7.87
C PRO A 509 -2.44 17.15 8.58
N TRP A 510 -3.04 15.97 8.55
CA TRP A 510 -2.46 14.77 9.15
C TRP A 510 -1.27 14.23 8.36
N ILE A 511 -1.27 14.40 7.02
CA ILE A 511 -0.13 14.03 6.15
C ILE A 511 1.02 14.99 6.42
N ALA A 512 0.75 16.30 6.45
CA ALA A 512 1.74 17.31 6.79
C ALA A 512 2.42 17.00 8.13
N ALA A 513 1.62 16.73 9.18
CA ALA A 513 2.15 16.40 10.50
C ALA A 513 2.94 15.07 10.51
N ALA A 514 2.51 14.05 9.75
CA ALA A 514 3.21 12.77 9.65
C ALA A 514 4.53 12.87 8.87
N ALA A 515 4.65 13.81 7.93
CA ALA A 515 5.79 13.99 7.04
C ALA A 515 7.00 14.69 7.70
N VAL A 516 6.79 15.35 8.84
CA VAL A 516 7.86 16.11 9.55
C VAL A 516 9.06 15.22 9.89
N GLY A 517 8.82 14.00 10.33
CA GLY A 517 9.89 13.05 10.68
C GLY A 517 10.77 12.63 9.49
N GLU A 518 10.24 12.74 8.28
CA GLU A 518 10.88 12.33 7.03
C GLU A 518 11.62 13.50 6.35
N TYR A 519 10.92 14.62 6.17
CA TYR A 519 11.42 15.72 5.34
C TYR A 519 11.94 16.90 6.17
N GLY A 520 11.44 17.09 7.40
CA GLY A 520 11.76 18.22 8.26
C GLY A 520 10.54 19.10 8.57
N ASP A 521 10.68 19.96 9.58
CA ASP A 521 9.64 20.87 10.03
C ASP A 521 9.52 22.07 9.06
N PRO A 522 8.33 22.43 8.56
CA PRO A 522 8.14 23.48 7.57
C PRO A 522 8.52 24.90 8.06
N VAL A 523 8.67 25.09 9.38
CA VAL A 523 9.10 26.34 9.98
C VAL A 523 10.56 26.30 10.38
N ALA A 524 10.99 25.27 11.12
CA ALA A 524 12.35 25.13 11.65
C ALA A 524 13.36 24.76 10.55
N ASP A 525 12.98 23.93 9.59
CA ASP A 525 13.87 23.38 8.54
C ASP A 525 13.60 23.99 7.16
N ARG A 526 13.09 25.22 7.13
CA ARG A 526 12.64 25.90 5.90
C ARG A 526 13.72 25.94 4.80
N ASP A 527 14.98 26.22 5.17
CA ASP A 527 16.08 26.33 4.21
C ASP A 527 16.45 24.95 3.64
N LEU A 528 16.40 23.90 4.48
CA LEU A 528 16.59 22.52 4.04
C LEU A 528 15.48 22.11 3.06
N LEU A 529 14.22 22.33 3.42
CA LEU A 529 13.08 22.00 2.58
C LEU A 529 13.13 22.72 1.24
N LYS A 530 13.54 24.00 1.22
CA LYS A 530 13.78 24.73 -0.02
C LYS A 530 14.91 24.11 -0.85
N ALA A 531 16.02 23.70 -0.23
CA ALA A 531 17.13 23.06 -0.94
C ALA A 531 16.76 21.67 -1.49
N LEU A 532 15.87 20.95 -0.82
CA LEU A 532 15.34 19.67 -1.27
C LEU A 532 14.25 19.79 -2.36
N SER A 533 13.66 20.97 -2.56
CA SER A 533 12.56 21.20 -3.51
C SER A 533 13.09 21.36 -4.95
N PRO A 534 12.87 20.38 -5.85
CA PRO A 534 13.44 20.39 -7.20
C PRO A 534 12.99 21.58 -8.06
N ILE A 535 11.82 22.16 -7.80
CA ILE A 535 11.27 23.29 -8.56
C ILE A 535 12.22 24.49 -8.60
N HIS A 536 13.01 24.71 -7.54
CA HIS A 536 13.96 25.80 -7.43
C HIS A 536 15.23 25.61 -8.29
N SER A 537 15.41 24.41 -8.87
CA SER A 537 16.54 24.06 -9.74
C SER A 537 16.10 23.69 -11.17
N PHE A 538 14.86 24.03 -11.55
CA PHE A 538 14.33 23.69 -12.88
C PHE A 538 15.02 24.39 -14.04
N ASP A 539 15.84 25.43 -13.77
CA ASP A 539 16.77 26.01 -14.77
C ASP A 539 17.77 24.97 -15.31
N ARG A 540 18.00 23.88 -14.58
CA ARG A 540 18.86 22.76 -14.98
C ARG A 540 18.09 21.62 -15.68
N LEU A 541 16.78 21.64 -15.70
CA LEU A 541 15.97 20.59 -16.34
C LEU A 541 16.14 20.66 -17.86
N THR A 542 16.69 19.59 -18.44
CA THR A 542 16.89 19.44 -19.89
C THR A 542 16.09 18.29 -20.49
N ALA A 543 15.81 17.26 -19.70
CA ALA A 543 15.08 16.08 -20.14
C ALA A 543 13.59 16.39 -20.39
N PRO A 544 13.01 15.92 -21.51
CA PRO A 544 11.58 15.93 -21.73
C PRO A 544 10.82 15.25 -20.59
N LEU A 545 9.66 15.81 -20.19
CA LEU A 545 8.93 15.38 -19.00
C LEU A 545 7.47 15.05 -19.31
N LEU A 546 7.02 13.86 -18.93
CA LEU A 546 5.60 13.52 -18.80
C LEU A 546 5.20 13.66 -17.33
N VAL A 547 4.16 14.45 -17.07
CA VAL A 547 3.57 14.65 -15.73
C VAL A 547 2.20 13.98 -15.71
N VAL A 548 1.94 13.15 -14.70
CA VAL A 548 0.67 12.42 -14.53
C VAL A 548 0.14 12.69 -13.13
N HIS A 549 -1.15 13.04 -13.01
CA HIS A 549 -1.77 13.32 -11.70
C HIS A 549 -3.26 12.99 -11.69
N GLY A 550 -3.81 12.71 -10.50
CA GLY A 550 -5.24 12.64 -10.25
C GLY A 550 -5.78 13.97 -9.70
N ALA A 551 -6.88 14.47 -10.24
CA ALA A 551 -7.44 15.76 -9.81
C ALA A 551 -8.01 15.73 -8.38
N GLN A 552 -8.32 14.53 -7.85
CA GLN A 552 -8.87 14.31 -6.51
C GLN A 552 -7.78 13.93 -5.48
N ASP A 553 -6.50 14.07 -5.85
CA ASP A 553 -5.36 13.76 -4.96
C ASP A 553 -5.27 14.77 -3.81
N THR A 554 -5.48 14.29 -2.58
CA THR A 554 -5.33 15.09 -1.35
C THR A 554 -4.03 14.76 -0.60
N ASN A 555 -3.31 13.71 -1.02
CA ASN A 555 -2.01 13.34 -0.46
C ASN A 555 -0.90 14.23 -1.02
N VAL A 556 -0.79 14.30 -2.34
CA VAL A 556 0.06 15.24 -3.05
C VAL A 556 -0.86 16.13 -3.90
N PRO A 557 -1.10 17.37 -3.49
CA PRO A 557 -2.06 18.23 -4.18
C PRO A 557 -1.72 18.42 -5.66
N VAL A 558 -2.74 18.43 -6.52
CA VAL A 558 -2.58 18.59 -7.98
C VAL A 558 -1.77 19.84 -8.37
N TYR A 559 -1.75 20.84 -7.47
CA TYR A 559 -0.93 22.04 -7.63
C TYR A 559 0.57 21.73 -7.81
N GLU A 560 1.07 20.65 -7.22
CA GLU A 560 2.46 20.21 -7.40
C GLU A 560 2.76 19.89 -8.88
N ALA A 561 1.87 19.18 -9.55
CA ALA A 561 1.99 18.91 -10.98
C ALA A 561 1.82 20.17 -11.85
N GLU A 562 0.87 21.04 -11.50
CA GLU A 562 0.60 22.28 -12.25
C GLU A 562 1.82 23.20 -12.26
N GLN A 563 2.51 23.38 -11.13
CA GLN A 563 3.73 24.19 -11.07
C GLN A 563 4.89 23.56 -11.87
N VAL A 564 5.03 22.21 -11.85
CA VAL A 564 6.00 21.48 -12.67
C VAL A 564 5.78 21.73 -14.16
N VAL A 565 4.54 21.57 -14.65
CA VAL A 565 4.15 21.80 -16.05
C VAL A 565 4.41 23.25 -16.46
N ALA A 566 4.02 24.21 -15.62
CA ALA A 566 4.25 25.64 -15.88
C ALA A 566 5.75 25.95 -15.95
N ALA A 567 6.55 25.43 -15.02
CA ALA A 567 7.99 25.66 -14.98
C ALA A 567 8.71 25.03 -16.18
N ALA A 568 8.42 23.80 -16.56
CA ALA A 568 8.99 23.12 -17.70
C ALA A 568 8.62 23.84 -19.02
N THR A 569 7.34 24.14 -19.21
CA THR A 569 6.83 24.82 -20.42
C THR A 569 7.45 26.22 -20.60
N SER A 570 7.55 27.00 -19.52
CA SER A 570 8.15 28.34 -19.57
C SER A 570 9.61 28.36 -20.03
N ARG A 571 10.30 27.22 -19.88
CA ARG A 571 11.70 27.02 -20.28
C ARG A 571 11.85 26.36 -21.65
N GLY A 572 10.73 26.03 -22.30
CA GLY A 572 10.73 25.34 -23.60
C GLY A 572 11.13 23.86 -23.51
N VAL A 573 11.14 23.28 -22.33
CA VAL A 573 11.33 21.83 -22.16
C VAL A 573 10.08 21.12 -22.68
N PRO A 574 10.19 20.10 -23.56
CA PRO A 574 9.04 19.32 -23.99
C PRO A 574 8.34 18.70 -22.78
N CYS A 575 7.09 19.10 -22.55
CA CYS A 575 6.32 18.64 -21.40
C CYS A 575 4.91 18.23 -21.84
N ARG A 576 4.49 17.04 -21.42
CA ARG A 576 3.12 16.55 -21.59
C ARG A 576 2.47 16.40 -20.22
N TYR A 577 1.21 16.82 -20.08
CA TYR A 577 0.43 16.67 -18.86
C TYR A 577 -0.76 15.73 -19.08
N LEU A 578 -0.89 14.73 -18.24
CA LEU A 578 -2.00 13.78 -18.20
C LEU A 578 -2.69 13.90 -16.83
N LEU A 579 -3.87 14.52 -16.82
CA LEU A 579 -4.69 14.70 -15.63
C LEU A 579 -5.91 13.79 -15.71
N PHE A 580 -6.19 13.05 -14.64
CA PHE A 580 -7.39 12.23 -14.49
C PHE A 580 -8.37 12.90 -13.53
N ASP A 581 -9.52 13.34 -14.03
CA ASP A 581 -10.50 14.11 -13.24
C ASP A 581 -11.18 13.30 -12.13
N ASP A 582 -11.23 11.97 -12.27
CA ASP A 582 -11.94 11.02 -11.42
C ASP A 582 -11.00 10.02 -10.70
N GLU A 583 -9.74 10.42 -10.50
CA GLU A 583 -8.74 9.68 -9.72
C GLU A 583 -8.13 10.54 -8.62
N GLY A 584 -7.74 9.89 -7.53
CA GLY A 584 -6.95 10.50 -6.45
C GLY A 584 -5.47 10.18 -6.58
N HIS A 585 -4.83 9.89 -5.43
CA HIS A 585 -3.42 9.51 -5.40
C HIS A 585 -3.15 8.18 -6.10
N GLU A 586 -4.12 7.25 -6.12
CA GLU A 586 -4.07 5.98 -6.84
C GLU A 586 -4.90 6.02 -8.12
N THR A 587 -4.40 5.45 -9.21
CA THR A 587 -5.20 5.20 -10.42
C THR A 587 -5.95 3.88 -10.23
N VAL A 588 -7.23 3.96 -9.91
CA VAL A 588 -8.03 2.77 -9.52
C VAL A 588 -8.93 2.24 -10.63
N ARG A 589 -9.38 3.10 -11.56
CA ARG A 589 -10.27 2.71 -12.66
C ARG A 589 -9.49 2.09 -13.79
N THR A 590 -9.93 0.96 -14.31
CA THR A 590 -9.23 0.22 -15.38
C THR A 590 -9.02 1.07 -16.63
N ALA A 591 -10.00 1.88 -17.03
CA ALA A 591 -9.86 2.76 -18.20
C ALA A 591 -8.71 3.78 -18.03
N ASN A 592 -8.54 4.34 -16.83
CA ASN A 592 -7.48 5.28 -16.52
C ASN A 592 -6.12 4.58 -16.39
N LYS A 593 -6.09 3.35 -15.83
CA LYS A 593 -4.87 2.50 -15.82
C LYS A 593 -4.37 2.23 -17.23
N ILE A 594 -5.26 1.88 -18.16
CA ILE A 594 -4.93 1.65 -19.56
C ILE A 594 -4.36 2.94 -20.19
N ALA A 595 -5.06 4.07 -20.05
CA ALA A 595 -4.63 5.36 -20.59
C ALA A 595 -3.26 5.80 -20.03
N TYR A 596 -3.03 5.55 -18.73
CA TYR A 596 -1.74 5.78 -18.07
C TYR A 596 -0.63 4.93 -18.68
N ILE A 597 -0.84 3.61 -18.81
CA ILE A 597 0.15 2.67 -19.35
C ILE A 597 0.48 3.02 -20.80
N GLU A 598 -0.52 3.33 -21.62
CA GLU A 598 -0.32 3.75 -23.00
C GLU A 598 0.50 5.04 -23.07
N ALA A 599 0.11 6.08 -22.32
CA ALA A 599 0.77 7.37 -22.33
C ALA A 599 2.25 7.28 -21.90
N VAL A 600 2.54 6.50 -20.85
CA VAL A 600 3.92 6.29 -20.36
C VAL A 600 4.73 5.46 -21.33
N THR A 601 4.17 4.38 -21.89
CA THR A 601 4.86 3.54 -22.86
C THR A 601 5.20 4.33 -24.12
N ASP A 602 4.24 5.07 -24.67
CA ASP A 602 4.45 5.90 -25.86
C ASP A 602 5.50 6.98 -25.62
N TRP A 603 5.47 7.63 -24.44
CA TRP A 603 6.44 8.64 -24.06
C TRP A 603 7.85 8.07 -23.97
N LEU A 604 8.03 6.99 -23.22
CA LEU A 604 9.34 6.39 -23.01
C LEU A 604 9.91 5.77 -24.28
N THR A 605 9.09 5.09 -25.10
CA THR A 605 9.55 4.53 -26.38
C THR A 605 9.95 5.63 -27.35
N HIS A 606 9.18 6.72 -27.45
CA HIS A 606 9.53 7.86 -28.31
C HIS A 606 10.92 8.43 -28.00
N TRP A 607 11.23 8.66 -26.73
CA TRP A 607 12.47 9.31 -26.33
C TRP A 607 13.67 8.35 -26.19
N LEU A 608 13.43 7.07 -25.96
CA LEU A 608 14.50 6.08 -25.72
C LEU A 608 14.83 5.24 -26.95
N THR A 609 13.91 5.09 -27.92
CA THR A 609 14.11 4.22 -29.10
C THR A 609 14.05 4.96 -30.42
N GLY A 610 13.61 6.23 -30.42
CA GLY A 610 13.45 7.10 -31.58
C GLY A 610 14.73 7.77 -32.11
#